data_bf8649975410b4b03f196de97b528d27
#
_entry.id   bf8649975410b4b03f196de97b528d27
#
_cell.length_a   1.000
_cell.length_b   1.000
_cell.length_c   1.000
_cell.angle_alpha   90.00
_cell.angle_beta   90.00
_cell.angle_gamma   90.00
#
_symmetry.space_group_name_H-M   'P 1'
#
loop_
_entity.id
_entity.type
_entity.pdbx_description
1 polymer ?
#
loop_
_entity_poly.entity_id
_entity_poly.type
_entity_poly.pdbx_seq_one_letter_code
_entity_poly.pdbx_strand_id
1 'polypeptide(L)'
;MVEGLTESFSEKLKSLNFNLKESEEAMHYLMNERGLTKETIEHFNLGYDKERHAIAIPLLKHGNVIAIKYRMLGDTDKRYDYEKGGKNWIYNEEGLDQGRKKGYIFIVEGEFDCMSMWQAGIKAVCSPASGKDSYGVWIEFLDTIPRIYIAYDNDPQGKETAIKMSERLGTDKCFEVVYPDNIKDANEFFKKYQVDKFKELSKCANPFYKYEFKGVGDIIESLRNQRDETIEIKYIPKVKFEKDWVVMLSGVSNVGKTSFAMNLADDLTKRGVPTLVLPFERGIESVGKRFLQVKFEKTTDEFSTLNDSEWGSVIKECSETPIYFALPKNKEILSTIVKSKRLFDTRVVIIDHLDYLIRNVSGNREAEISNTLQALKRVAEEHKILFIIVSHIRKIESGNSMVKRKPTMEDLKGSSSLYQDPEVVVMLTRPDETLVEVNVLKNKGDMVNTTFGFDYRCGKIRGIDEFGEFRLPEIKVKGVHDQFN
;
A
#
# COMPACT_ATOMS: atom_id res chain seq x y z
N MET A 1 -24.97 -15.91 -1.19
CA MET A 1 -24.10 -16.37 -0.08
C MET A 1 -23.83 -15.29 0.99
N VAL A 2 -23.74 -14.02 0.64
CA VAL A 2 -23.50 -12.93 1.63
C VAL A 2 -24.75 -12.59 2.44
N GLU A 3 -25.94 -12.63 1.86
CA GLU A 3 -27.22 -12.36 2.54
C GLU A 3 -27.57 -13.41 3.60
N GLY A 4 -27.34 -14.68 3.32
CA GLY A 4 -27.63 -15.75 4.29
C GLY A 4 -26.75 -15.77 5.53
N LEU A 5 -25.50 -15.24 5.46
CA LEU A 5 -24.59 -15.13 6.63
C LEU A 5 -24.97 -13.94 7.53
N THR A 6 -25.45 -12.84 6.97
CA THR A 6 -25.89 -11.67 7.73
C THR A 6 -27.20 -11.92 8.50
N GLU A 7 -28.12 -12.65 7.92
CA GLU A 7 -29.33 -13.12 8.63
C GLU A 7 -28.96 -14.03 9.81
N SER A 8 -28.06 -14.97 9.61
CA SER A 8 -27.57 -15.88 10.67
C SER A 8 -26.91 -15.12 11.84
N PHE A 9 -26.08 -14.10 11.57
CA PHE A 9 -25.46 -13.31 12.64
C PHE A 9 -26.47 -12.47 13.41
N SER A 10 -27.47 -11.92 12.73
CA SER A 10 -28.52 -11.13 13.36
C SER A 10 -29.44 -11.97 14.26
N GLU A 11 -29.78 -13.19 13.83
CA GLU A 11 -30.55 -14.14 14.65
C GLU A 11 -29.76 -14.60 15.87
N LYS A 12 -28.48 -14.95 15.67
CA LYS A 12 -27.59 -15.33 16.76
C LYS A 12 -27.45 -14.20 17.78
N LEU A 13 -27.28 -12.97 17.32
CA LEU A 13 -27.14 -11.81 18.20
C LEU A 13 -28.38 -11.61 19.07
N LYS A 14 -29.61 -11.81 18.56
CA LYS A 14 -30.83 -11.71 19.36
C LYS A 14 -30.82 -12.68 20.54
N SER A 15 -30.39 -13.92 20.33
CA SER A 15 -30.22 -14.90 21.41
C SER A 15 -29.16 -14.48 22.43
N LEU A 16 -28.02 -13.96 21.96
CA LEU A 16 -26.93 -13.46 22.80
C LEU A 16 -27.38 -12.24 23.64
N ASN A 17 -28.16 -11.33 23.06
CA ASN A 17 -28.74 -10.20 23.80
C ASN A 17 -29.71 -10.65 24.89
N PHE A 18 -30.55 -11.66 24.62
CA PHE A 18 -31.42 -12.24 25.62
C PHE A 18 -30.59 -12.86 26.76
N ASN A 19 -29.58 -13.66 26.44
CA ASN A 19 -28.68 -14.25 27.42
C ASN A 19 -28.00 -13.21 28.31
N LEU A 20 -27.61 -12.05 27.75
CA LEU A 20 -26.98 -10.98 28.52
C LEU A 20 -27.92 -10.43 29.60
N LYS A 21 -29.21 -10.24 29.26
CA LYS A 21 -30.20 -9.73 30.22
C LYS A 21 -30.42 -10.69 31.40
N GLU A 22 -30.27 -11.99 31.18
CA GLU A 22 -30.41 -13.04 32.16
C GLU A 22 -29.13 -13.35 32.95
N SER A 23 -27.99 -12.76 32.61
CA SER A 23 -26.70 -13.03 33.24
C SER A 23 -26.28 -11.89 34.15
N GLU A 24 -26.42 -12.09 35.47
CA GLU A 24 -25.92 -11.14 36.46
C GLU A 24 -24.40 -10.92 36.36
N GLU A 25 -23.64 -12.01 36.12
CA GLU A 25 -22.18 -11.94 35.96
C GLU A 25 -21.75 -11.09 34.77
N ALA A 26 -22.33 -11.31 33.60
CA ALA A 26 -22.01 -10.56 32.40
C ALA A 26 -22.40 -9.09 32.54
N MET A 27 -23.55 -8.82 33.14
CA MET A 27 -23.98 -7.44 33.45
C MET A 27 -23.07 -6.77 34.48
N HIS A 28 -22.67 -7.51 35.54
CA HIS A 28 -21.70 -7.01 36.51
C HIS A 28 -20.38 -6.64 35.87
N TYR A 29 -19.83 -7.51 35.00
CA TYR A 29 -18.61 -7.22 34.26
C TYR A 29 -18.73 -5.91 33.43
N LEU A 30 -19.80 -5.76 32.65
CA LEU A 30 -20.01 -4.59 31.82
C LEU A 30 -20.20 -3.31 32.61
N MET A 31 -21.03 -3.37 33.67
CA MET A 31 -21.40 -2.17 34.43
C MET A 31 -20.36 -1.80 35.48
N ASN A 32 -19.79 -2.76 36.19
CA ASN A 32 -18.91 -2.48 37.32
C ASN A 32 -17.44 -2.52 36.94
N GLU A 33 -17.02 -3.54 36.18
CA GLU A 33 -15.60 -3.60 35.76
C GLU A 33 -15.29 -2.70 34.56
N ARG A 34 -16.19 -2.65 33.56
CA ARG A 34 -16.02 -1.78 32.39
C ARG A 34 -16.62 -0.38 32.56
N GLY A 35 -17.49 -0.18 33.55
CA GLY A 35 -18.11 1.12 33.83
C GLY A 35 -19.14 1.57 32.77
N LEU A 36 -19.72 0.63 32.02
CA LEU A 36 -20.70 0.95 30.98
C LEU A 36 -22.11 1.12 31.59
N THR A 37 -22.86 2.07 31.08
CA THR A 37 -24.29 2.25 31.42
C THR A 37 -25.16 1.28 30.62
N LYS A 38 -26.37 1.01 31.10
CA LYS A 38 -27.36 0.20 30.36
C LYS A 38 -27.64 0.76 28.98
N GLU A 39 -27.75 2.11 28.87
CA GLU A 39 -27.94 2.80 27.59
C GLU A 39 -26.80 2.49 26.61
N THR A 40 -25.56 2.49 27.07
CA THR A 40 -24.39 2.16 26.23
C THR A 40 -24.41 0.69 25.80
N ILE A 41 -24.72 -0.22 26.71
CA ILE A 41 -24.83 -1.66 26.44
C ILE A 41 -25.92 -1.93 25.38
N GLU A 42 -27.07 -1.27 25.49
CA GLU A 42 -28.17 -1.40 24.54
C GLU A 42 -27.85 -0.75 23.20
N HIS A 43 -27.25 0.44 23.19
CA HIS A 43 -26.86 1.15 21.97
C HIS A 43 -25.89 0.30 21.11
N PHE A 44 -24.88 -0.27 21.75
CA PHE A 44 -23.91 -1.12 21.07
C PHE A 44 -24.36 -2.56 20.87
N ASN A 45 -25.60 -2.86 21.27
CA ASN A 45 -26.27 -4.15 21.06
C ASN A 45 -25.43 -5.34 21.56
N LEU A 46 -24.82 -5.20 22.75
CA LEU A 46 -23.97 -6.23 23.33
C LEU A 46 -24.75 -7.47 23.70
N GLY A 47 -24.11 -8.64 23.65
CA GLY A 47 -24.66 -9.92 24.02
C GLY A 47 -23.77 -10.70 24.96
N TYR A 48 -24.25 -11.89 25.38
CA TYR A 48 -23.49 -12.84 26.18
C TYR A 48 -23.62 -14.24 25.61
N ASP A 49 -22.49 -14.87 25.36
CA ASP A 49 -22.42 -16.28 24.95
C ASP A 49 -22.13 -17.16 26.20
N LYS A 50 -23.14 -17.91 26.62
CA LYS A 50 -23.05 -18.79 27.80
C LYS A 50 -22.06 -19.93 27.59
N GLU A 51 -21.99 -20.48 26.37
CA GLU A 51 -21.12 -21.60 26.02
C GLU A 51 -19.65 -21.20 26.02
N ARG A 52 -19.37 -20.02 25.47
CA ARG A 52 -18.02 -19.44 25.41
C ARG A 52 -17.62 -18.71 26.69
N HIS A 53 -18.57 -18.45 27.59
CA HIS A 53 -18.38 -17.58 28.76
C HIS A 53 -17.78 -16.24 28.36
N ALA A 54 -18.45 -15.53 27.45
CA ALA A 54 -17.88 -14.34 26.76
C ALA A 54 -18.93 -13.27 26.48
N ILE A 55 -18.50 -11.99 26.54
CA ILE A 55 -19.28 -10.87 26.01
C ILE A 55 -19.21 -10.87 24.50
N ALA A 56 -20.35 -10.84 23.84
CA ALA A 56 -20.47 -10.73 22.40
C ALA A 56 -20.58 -9.27 21.98
N ILE A 57 -19.67 -8.86 21.12
CA ILE A 57 -19.54 -7.49 20.60
C ILE A 57 -19.81 -7.55 19.09
N PRO A 58 -20.97 -7.07 18.61
CA PRO A 58 -21.29 -7.10 17.19
C PRO A 58 -20.53 -6.02 16.43
N LEU A 59 -20.08 -6.35 15.20
CA LEU A 59 -19.60 -5.40 14.22
C LEU A 59 -20.71 -5.14 13.21
N LEU A 60 -21.03 -3.85 13.02
CA LEU A 60 -22.06 -3.44 12.10
C LEU A 60 -21.47 -2.74 10.88
N LYS A 61 -22.06 -3.03 9.72
CA LYS A 61 -21.80 -2.29 8.49
C LYS A 61 -23.15 -1.92 7.86
N HIS A 62 -23.40 -0.62 7.71
CA HIS A 62 -24.70 -0.12 7.19
C HIS A 62 -25.89 -0.69 7.94
N GLY A 63 -25.79 -0.80 9.28
CA GLY A 63 -26.81 -1.34 10.16
C GLY A 63 -26.93 -2.87 10.20
N ASN A 64 -26.19 -3.60 9.37
CA ASN A 64 -26.21 -5.06 9.33
C ASN A 64 -25.07 -5.65 10.16
N VAL A 65 -25.34 -6.70 10.93
CA VAL A 65 -24.31 -7.43 11.68
C VAL A 65 -23.47 -8.27 10.72
N ILE A 66 -22.20 -7.94 10.59
CA ILE A 66 -21.27 -8.61 9.66
C ILE A 66 -20.24 -9.50 10.36
N ALA A 67 -20.09 -9.33 11.67
CA ALA A 67 -19.22 -10.16 12.50
C ALA A 67 -19.66 -10.05 13.98
N ILE A 68 -19.27 -11.02 14.77
CA ILE A 68 -19.37 -10.99 16.24
C ILE A 68 -18.00 -11.34 16.82
N LYS A 69 -17.47 -10.44 17.64
CA LYS A 69 -16.25 -10.62 18.42
C LYS A 69 -16.63 -11.00 19.85
N TYR A 70 -15.91 -11.92 20.44
CA TYR A 70 -16.14 -12.39 21.79
C TYR A 70 -15.01 -11.96 22.70
N ARG A 71 -15.36 -11.29 23.79
CA ARG A 71 -14.45 -11.00 24.91
C ARG A 71 -14.68 -12.04 25.99
N MET A 72 -13.71 -12.95 26.15
CA MET A 72 -13.77 -14.00 27.16
C MET A 72 -13.77 -13.39 28.56
N LEU A 73 -14.61 -13.94 29.46
CA LEU A 73 -14.63 -13.63 30.87
C LEU A 73 -13.75 -14.63 31.64
N GLY A 74 -13.23 -14.22 32.81
CA GLY A 74 -12.34 -15.04 33.62
C GLY A 74 -10.88 -15.05 33.10
N ASP A 75 -10.08 -15.90 33.76
CA ASP A 75 -8.65 -16.05 33.51
C ASP A 75 -8.43 -17.10 32.42
N THR A 76 -8.27 -16.63 31.19
CA THR A 76 -8.07 -17.47 30.00
C THR A 76 -6.89 -16.96 29.17
N ASP A 77 -6.10 -17.87 28.58
CA ASP A 77 -4.98 -17.57 27.71
C ASP A 77 -5.45 -16.77 26.47
N LYS A 78 -6.65 -17.08 25.98
CA LYS A 78 -7.25 -16.42 24.80
C LYS A 78 -8.26 -15.36 25.25
N ARG A 79 -7.85 -14.10 25.24
CA ARG A 79 -8.71 -12.97 25.64
C ARG A 79 -9.83 -12.65 24.66
N TYR A 80 -9.66 -12.93 23.38
CA TYR A 80 -10.63 -12.63 22.32
C TYR A 80 -10.80 -13.80 21.35
N ASP A 81 -12.03 -13.99 20.88
CA ASP A 81 -12.41 -14.94 19.82
C ASP A 81 -13.33 -14.28 18.79
N TYR A 82 -13.52 -14.91 17.65
CA TYR A 82 -14.34 -14.40 16.56
C TYR A 82 -15.29 -15.47 16.05
N GLU A 83 -16.51 -15.04 15.68
CA GLU A 83 -17.45 -15.92 14.99
C GLU A 83 -16.95 -16.23 13.58
N LYS A 84 -17.01 -17.49 13.18
CA LYS A 84 -16.57 -17.93 11.86
C LYS A 84 -17.37 -17.27 10.73
N GLY A 85 -16.69 -16.82 9.69
CA GLY A 85 -17.31 -16.16 8.54
C GLY A 85 -17.53 -14.66 8.70
N GLY A 86 -17.16 -14.09 9.85
CA GLY A 86 -17.21 -12.65 10.10
C GLY A 86 -16.24 -11.88 9.22
N LYS A 87 -16.61 -10.64 8.90
CA LYS A 87 -15.78 -9.70 8.11
C LYS A 87 -15.22 -8.61 9.01
N ASN A 88 -14.00 -8.18 8.73
CA ASN A 88 -13.42 -7.04 9.42
C ASN A 88 -14.04 -5.72 8.94
N TRP A 89 -14.34 -4.85 9.89
CA TRP A 89 -14.84 -3.50 9.65
C TRP A 89 -14.45 -2.59 10.81
N ILE A 90 -14.69 -1.30 10.65
CA ILE A 90 -14.50 -0.33 11.74
C ILE A 90 -15.62 -0.50 12.78
N TYR A 91 -15.27 -0.47 14.05
CA TYR A 91 -16.23 -0.47 15.14
C TYR A 91 -16.78 0.94 15.36
N ASN A 92 -18.10 1.04 15.57
CA ASN A 92 -18.86 2.29 15.62
C ASN A 92 -18.79 3.10 14.31
N GLU A 93 -19.29 2.51 13.23
CA GLU A 93 -19.38 3.16 11.90
C GLU A 93 -20.11 4.51 11.96
N GLU A 94 -21.12 4.66 12.81
CA GLU A 94 -21.83 5.93 13.02
C GLU A 94 -20.88 7.07 13.46
N GLY A 95 -19.81 6.74 14.17
CA GLY A 95 -18.77 7.69 14.57
C GLY A 95 -18.09 8.36 13.38
N LEU A 96 -17.99 7.69 12.22
CA LEU A 96 -17.46 8.28 10.98
C LEU A 96 -18.35 9.43 10.47
N ASP A 97 -19.67 9.23 10.47
CA ASP A 97 -20.62 10.25 10.04
C ASP A 97 -20.62 11.46 10.99
N GLN A 98 -20.50 11.18 12.29
CA GLN A 98 -20.30 12.23 13.28
C GLN A 98 -18.98 12.98 13.08
N GLY A 99 -17.92 12.23 12.74
CA GLY A 99 -16.61 12.80 12.44
C GLY A 99 -16.63 13.73 11.22
N ARG A 100 -17.28 13.30 10.13
CA ARG A 100 -17.46 14.15 8.94
C ARG A 100 -18.22 15.44 9.23
N LYS A 101 -19.30 15.34 10.02
CA LYS A 101 -20.10 16.50 10.42
C LYS A 101 -19.33 17.49 11.30
N LYS A 102 -18.49 16.97 12.21
CA LYS A 102 -17.72 17.79 13.18
C LYS A 102 -16.36 18.25 12.66
N GLY A 103 -15.87 17.67 11.57
CA GLY A 103 -14.52 17.90 11.04
C GLY A 103 -13.39 17.28 11.85
N TYR A 104 -13.69 16.40 12.80
CA TYR A 104 -12.71 15.64 13.57
C TYR A 104 -13.28 14.32 14.06
N ILE A 105 -12.40 13.34 14.29
CA ILE A 105 -12.74 12.04 14.87
C ILE A 105 -11.65 11.58 15.83
N PHE A 106 -12.04 10.81 16.85
CA PHE A 106 -11.12 10.06 17.69
C PHE A 106 -11.03 8.61 17.22
N ILE A 107 -9.81 8.08 17.20
CA ILE A 107 -9.55 6.66 16.95
C ILE A 107 -8.93 6.08 18.23
N VAL A 108 -9.55 5.01 18.75
CA VAL A 108 -9.10 4.28 19.94
C VAL A 108 -8.73 2.86 19.57
N GLU A 109 -7.97 2.16 20.43
CA GLU A 109 -7.47 0.82 20.10
C GLU A 109 -8.56 -0.25 20.23
N GLY A 110 -9.41 -0.18 21.26
CA GLY A 110 -10.39 -1.20 21.61
C GLY A 110 -11.85 -0.77 21.52
N GLU A 111 -12.74 -1.76 21.46
CA GLU A 111 -14.18 -1.52 21.40
C GLU A 111 -14.70 -0.92 22.74
N PHE A 112 -14.16 -1.35 23.88
CA PHE A 112 -14.56 -0.79 25.19
C PHE A 112 -14.12 0.66 25.35
N ASP A 113 -12.99 1.05 24.77
CA ASP A 113 -12.54 2.44 24.74
C ASP A 113 -13.50 3.31 23.92
N CYS A 114 -13.90 2.77 22.75
CA CYS A 114 -14.89 3.41 21.89
C CYS A 114 -16.23 3.62 22.62
N MET A 115 -16.73 2.57 23.30
CA MET A 115 -17.97 2.66 24.09
C MET A 115 -17.88 3.69 25.22
N SER A 116 -16.74 3.73 25.92
CA SER A 116 -16.51 4.67 27.04
C SER A 116 -16.47 6.12 26.56
N MET A 117 -15.83 6.39 25.44
CA MET A 117 -15.84 7.71 24.81
C MET A 117 -17.23 8.09 24.34
N TRP A 118 -17.94 7.17 23.70
CA TRP A 118 -19.30 7.38 23.24
C TRP A 118 -20.24 7.70 24.43
N GLN A 119 -20.14 6.94 25.51
CA GLN A 119 -20.87 7.16 26.77
C GLN A 119 -20.61 8.54 27.37
N ALA A 120 -19.38 9.00 27.32
CA ALA A 120 -18.98 10.34 27.77
C ALA A 120 -19.45 11.49 26.84
N GLY A 121 -20.22 11.19 25.77
CA GLY A 121 -20.74 12.15 24.83
C GLY A 121 -19.84 12.45 23.62
N ILE A 122 -18.71 11.75 23.49
CA ILE A 122 -17.80 11.89 22.34
C ILE A 122 -18.29 10.92 21.24
N LYS A 123 -19.26 11.37 20.44
CA LYS A 123 -19.91 10.53 19.42
C LYS A 123 -19.07 10.31 18.16
N ALA A 124 -18.15 11.26 17.85
CA ALA A 124 -17.19 11.12 16.76
C ALA A 124 -15.98 10.28 17.20
N VAL A 125 -16.20 8.99 17.38
CA VAL A 125 -15.18 8.01 17.82
C VAL A 125 -15.38 6.69 17.11
N CYS A 126 -14.28 6.02 16.76
CA CYS A 126 -14.28 4.67 16.19
C CYS A 126 -13.06 3.88 16.66
N SER A 127 -13.10 2.56 16.46
CA SER A 127 -11.96 1.68 16.70
C SER A 127 -11.73 0.77 15.48
N PRO A 128 -10.47 0.49 15.08
CA PRO A 128 -10.18 -0.59 14.16
C PRO A 128 -10.55 -1.92 14.85
N ALA A 129 -11.63 -2.55 14.43
CA ALA A 129 -12.18 -3.74 15.09
C ALA A 129 -11.31 -4.99 14.94
N SER A 130 -10.03 -4.88 15.17
CA SER A 130 -9.04 -5.94 15.33
C SER A 130 -8.34 -6.51 14.10
N GLY A 131 -7.10 -6.92 14.37
CA GLY A 131 -6.22 -7.73 13.52
C GLY A 131 -5.30 -6.90 12.63
N LYS A 132 -4.05 -7.28 12.64
CA LYS A 132 -2.94 -6.61 11.95
C LYS A 132 -3.14 -6.42 10.44
N ASP A 133 -4.15 -7.05 9.84
CA ASP A 133 -4.34 -7.13 8.38
C ASP A 133 -5.59 -6.40 7.85
N SER A 134 -6.39 -5.75 8.71
CA SER A 134 -7.68 -5.17 8.31
C SER A 134 -7.66 -3.68 7.93
N TYR A 135 -6.49 -3.10 7.74
CA TYR A 135 -6.35 -1.65 7.56
C TYR A 135 -6.81 -1.10 6.19
N GLY A 136 -7.15 -1.97 5.21
CA GLY A 136 -7.26 -1.54 3.83
C GLY A 136 -8.48 -0.68 3.49
N VAL A 137 -9.68 -1.12 3.87
CA VAL A 137 -10.92 -0.58 3.27
C VAL A 137 -11.48 0.63 4.03
N TRP A 138 -11.42 0.64 5.36
CA TRP A 138 -12.06 1.70 6.16
C TRP A 138 -11.21 2.99 6.27
N ILE A 139 -9.92 2.96 6.00
CA ILE A 139 -9.05 4.14 5.96
C ILE A 139 -9.59 5.20 4.99
N GLU A 140 -10.16 4.77 3.85
CA GLU A 140 -10.75 5.70 2.87
C GLU A 140 -11.86 6.56 3.47
N PHE A 141 -12.60 6.05 4.44
CA PHE A 141 -13.68 6.79 5.11
C PHE A 141 -13.16 7.89 6.04
N LEU A 142 -11.91 7.79 6.49
CA LEU A 142 -11.23 8.80 7.30
C LEU A 142 -10.53 9.87 6.46
N ASP A 143 -10.32 9.64 5.16
CA ASP A 143 -9.64 10.61 4.29
C ASP A 143 -10.38 11.94 4.16
N THR A 144 -11.70 11.93 4.29
CA THR A 144 -12.56 13.12 4.23
C THR A 144 -12.61 13.91 5.56
N ILE A 145 -12.02 13.37 6.62
CA ILE A 145 -12.04 14.02 7.95
C ILE A 145 -10.74 14.80 8.15
N PRO A 146 -10.82 16.13 8.31
CA PRO A 146 -9.62 16.98 8.33
C PRO A 146 -8.73 16.81 9.55
N ARG A 147 -9.27 16.31 10.70
CA ARG A 147 -8.49 16.16 11.92
C ARG A 147 -8.80 14.84 12.62
N ILE A 148 -7.76 14.07 12.89
CA ILE A 148 -7.85 12.75 13.49
C ILE A 148 -7.05 12.72 14.78
N TYR A 149 -7.72 12.43 15.89
CA TYR A 149 -7.09 12.25 17.19
C TYR A 149 -6.90 10.75 17.46
N ILE A 150 -5.66 10.31 17.61
CA ILE A 150 -5.31 8.93 17.93
C ILE A 150 -5.12 8.84 19.44
N ALA A 151 -6.00 8.09 20.11
CA ALA A 151 -6.05 7.95 21.56
C ALA A 151 -5.89 6.45 21.92
N TYR A 152 -4.72 5.89 21.57
CA TYR A 152 -4.37 4.49 21.78
C TYR A 152 -3.82 4.25 23.19
N ASP A 153 -3.59 2.98 23.53
CA ASP A 153 -3.09 2.58 24.84
C ASP A 153 -1.77 3.30 25.18
N ASN A 154 -1.63 3.73 26.43
CA ASN A 154 -0.44 4.43 26.92
C ASN A 154 0.69 3.48 27.31
N ASP A 155 0.96 2.48 26.45
CA ASP A 155 2.08 1.57 26.58
C ASP A 155 2.98 1.63 25.32
N PRO A 156 4.18 1.04 25.34
CA PRO A 156 5.10 1.10 24.19
C PRO A 156 4.49 0.55 22.90
N GLN A 157 3.66 -0.49 22.98
CA GLN A 157 3.01 -1.10 21.82
C GLN A 157 1.91 -0.19 21.24
N GLY A 158 1.09 0.41 22.09
CA GLY A 158 0.08 1.39 21.70
C GLY A 158 0.69 2.60 21.00
N LYS A 159 1.81 3.14 21.53
CA LYS A 159 2.55 4.25 20.91
C LYS A 159 3.11 3.90 19.54
N GLU A 160 3.73 2.73 19.40
CA GLU A 160 4.22 2.24 18.10
C GLU A 160 3.07 2.07 17.09
N THR A 161 1.95 1.54 17.55
CA THR A 161 0.75 1.33 16.71
C THR A 161 0.12 2.67 16.32
N ALA A 162 0.12 3.68 17.21
CA ALA A 162 -0.35 5.02 16.93
C ALA A 162 0.49 5.72 15.84
N ILE A 163 1.83 5.58 15.90
CA ILE A 163 2.73 6.10 14.86
C ILE A 163 2.41 5.44 13.50
N LYS A 164 2.34 4.11 13.44
CA LYS A 164 1.99 3.39 12.21
C LYS A 164 0.61 3.80 11.66
N MET A 165 -0.35 4.03 12.55
CA MET A 165 -1.68 4.50 12.16
C MET A 165 -1.62 5.92 11.59
N SER A 166 -0.89 6.83 12.22
CA SER A 166 -0.73 8.21 11.74
C SER A 166 -0.07 8.27 10.37
N GLU A 167 0.96 7.46 10.12
CA GLU A 167 1.62 7.34 8.81
C GLU A 167 0.64 6.89 7.71
N ARG A 168 -0.25 5.97 8.02
CA ARG A 168 -1.28 5.50 7.07
C ARG A 168 -2.38 6.51 6.80
N LEU A 169 -2.77 7.26 7.82
CA LEU A 169 -3.83 8.27 7.71
C LEU A 169 -3.35 9.61 7.15
N GLY A 170 -2.05 9.87 7.21
CA GLY A 170 -1.41 11.16 6.93
C GLY A 170 -1.09 11.90 8.24
N THR A 171 0.20 12.02 8.53
CA THR A 171 0.70 12.61 9.78
C THR A 171 0.29 14.09 9.97
N ASP A 172 0.05 14.78 8.86
CA ASP A 172 -0.36 16.20 8.80
C ASP A 172 -1.73 16.48 9.45
N LYS A 173 -2.63 15.49 9.45
CA LYS A 173 -3.96 15.60 10.05
C LYS A 173 -4.15 14.80 11.33
N CYS A 174 -3.10 14.08 11.78
CA CYS A 174 -3.15 13.20 12.94
C CYS A 174 -2.53 13.86 14.19
N PHE A 175 -3.19 13.64 15.33
CA PHE A 175 -2.78 14.18 16.63
C PHE A 175 -2.83 13.07 17.68
N GLU A 176 -1.77 12.91 18.47
CA GLU A 176 -1.69 11.95 19.56
C GLU A 176 -2.34 12.54 20.82
N VAL A 177 -3.29 11.82 21.39
CA VAL A 177 -3.84 12.12 22.72
C VAL A 177 -3.05 11.33 23.75
N VAL A 178 -2.32 12.01 24.60
CA VAL A 178 -1.49 11.40 25.64
C VAL A 178 -2.26 11.36 26.96
N TYR A 179 -2.51 10.15 27.47
CA TYR A 179 -3.09 9.97 28.79
C TYR A 179 -2.08 10.26 29.90
N PRO A 180 -2.55 10.59 31.13
CA PRO A 180 -1.67 10.64 32.31
C PRO A 180 -0.97 9.29 32.55
N ASP A 181 0.24 9.30 33.13
CA ASP A 181 1.07 8.10 33.32
C ASP A 181 0.38 6.93 34.04
N ASN A 182 -0.60 7.22 34.90
CA ASN A 182 -1.35 6.22 35.65
C ASN A 182 -2.65 5.79 34.99
N ILE A 183 -2.83 6.09 33.71
CA ILE A 183 -4.00 5.74 32.89
C ILE A 183 -3.51 5.01 31.65
N LYS A 184 -4.05 3.79 31.46
CA LYS A 184 -3.66 2.98 30.33
C LYS A 184 -4.41 3.35 29.04
N ASP A 185 -5.72 3.45 29.12
CA ASP A 185 -6.63 3.55 27.97
C ASP A 185 -7.83 4.47 28.24
N ALA A 186 -8.70 4.66 27.24
CA ALA A 186 -9.87 5.50 27.38
C ALA A 186 -10.90 4.90 28.36
N ASN A 187 -11.06 3.60 28.43
CA ASN A 187 -11.98 2.98 29.37
C ASN A 187 -11.56 3.26 30.82
N GLU A 188 -10.27 3.10 31.12
CA GLU A 188 -9.74 3.41 32.45
C GLU A 188 -9.83 4.93 32.74
N PHE A 189 -9.59 5.78 31.74
CA PHE A 189 -9.71 7.23 31.88
C PHE A 189 -11.12 7.64 32.32
N PHE A 190 -12.16 7.21 31.60
CA PHE A 190 -13.55 7.61 31.87
C PHE A 190 -14.16 6.95 33.11
N LYS A 191 -13.52 5.96 33.68
CA LYS A 191 -13.84 5.45 35.02
C LYS A 191 -13.36 6.40 36.13
N LYS A 192 -12.34 7.21 35.89
CA LYS A 192 -11.71 8.08 36.87
C LYS A 192 -12.02 9.55 36.66
N TYR A 193 -12.22 9.97 35.42
CA TYR A 193 -12.33 11.38 35.03
C TYR A 193 -13.56 11.66 34.17
N GLN A 194 -14.04 12.91 34.25
CA GLN A 194 -15.15 13.39 33.43
C GLN A 194 -14.67 13.86 32.02
N VAL A 195 -15.64 14.01 31.12
CA VAL A 195 -15.41 14.39 29.71
C VAL A 195 -14.64 15.72 29.55
N ASP A 196 -14.82 16.67 30.44
CA ASP A 196 -14.15 17.96 30.33
C ASP A 196 -12.64 17.85 30.52
N LYS A 197 -12.18 16.91 31.35
CA LYS A 197 -10.76 16.59 31.48
C LYS A 197 -10.19 15.98 30.19
N PHE A 198 -10.96 15.14 29.51
CA PHE A 198 -10.55 14.59 28.22
C PHE A 198 -10.50 15.66 27.12
N LYS A 199 -11.44 16.63 27.13
CA LYS A 199 -11.39 17.77 26.21
C LYS A 199 -10.14 18.62 26.41
N GLU A 200 -9.67 18.79 27.65
CA GLU A 200 -8.38 19.45 27.93
C GLU A 200 -7.22 18.67 27.32
N LEU A 201 -7.14 17.35 27.51
CA LEU A 201 -6.11 16.52 26.89
C LEU A 201 -6.14 16.62 25.36
N SER A 202 -7.32 16.57 24.76
CA SER A 202 -7.45 16.65 23.31
C SER A 202 -7.04 18.00 22.73
N LYS A 203 -7.17 19.10 23.49
CA LYS A 203 -6.65 20.43 23.11
C LYS A 203 -5.12 20.49 23.15
N CYS A 204 -4.49 19.69 24.00
CA CYS A 204 -3.05 19.57 24.15
C CYS A 204 -2.47 18.40 23.34
N ALA A 205 -3.27 17.78 22.45
CA ALA A 205 -2.82 16.65 21.66
C ALA A 205 -1.61 17.01 20.77
N ASN A 206 -0.61 16.14 20.76
CA ASN A 206 0.62 16.35 20.02
C ASN A 206 0.41 16.03 18.54
N PRO A 207 0.80 16.92 17.61
CA PRO A 207 0.78 16.56 16.20
C PRO A 207 1.81 15.46 15.92
N PHE A 208 1.45 14.45 15.12
CA PHE A 208 2.41 13.45 14.65
C PHE A 208 3.38 14.03 13.63
N TYR A 209 2.98 15.06 12.90
CA TYR A 209 3.85 15.82 12.04
C TYR A 209 4.71 16.77 12.88
N LYS A 210 5.97 16.44 13.03
CA LYS A 210 6.97 17.33 13.62
C LYS A 210 7.99 17.67 12.55
N TYR A 211 8.28 18.97 12.36
CA TYR A 211 9.57 19.35 11.79
C TYR A 211 10.63 18.95 12.81
N GLU A 212 11.21 17.78 12.61
CA GLU A 212 12.29 17.32 13.49
C GLU A 212 13.59 18.01 13.05
N PHE A 213 14.04 18.95 13.87
CA PHE A 213 15.46 19.32 13.85
C PHE A 213 16.21 18.17 14.52
N LYS A 214 16.87 17.32 13.72
CA LYS A 214 17.67 16.22 14.24
C LYS A 214 19.10 16.69 14.51
N GLY A 215 19.54 16.59 15.74
CA GLY A 215 20.95 16.70 16.08
C GLY A 215 21.76 15.54 15.50
N VAL A 216 23.09 15.70 15.37
CA VAL A 216 23.95 14.62 14.86
C VAL A 216 23.82 13.35 15.72
N GLY A 217 23.59 13.48 17.03
CA GLY A 217 23.34 12.35 17.94
C GLY A 217 22.11 11.55 17.56
N ASP A 218 21.00 12.21 17.24
CA ASP A 218 19.74 11.58 16.83
C ASP A 218 19.92 10.84 15.49
N ILE A 219 20.72 11.42 14.57
CA ILE A 219 21.06 10.79 13.29
C ILE A 219 21.86 9.51 13.51
N ILE A 220 22.87 9.53 14.40
CA ILE A 220 23.68 8.36 14.73
C ILE A 220 22.82 7.26 15.37
N GLU A 221 21.93 7.61 16.28
CA GLU A 221 21.02 6.64 16.92
C GLU A 221 20.03 6.05 15.91
N SER A 222 19.49 6.87 15.01
CA SER A 222 18.67 6.43 13.90
C SER A 222 19.41 5.45 12.99
N LEU A 223 20.65 5.76 12.59
CA LEU A 223 21.49 4.89 11.76
C LEU A 223 21.84 3.57 12.46
N ARG A 224 22.08 3.60 13.77
CA ARG A 224 22.35 2.38 14.56
C ARG A 224 21.16 1.44 14.63
N ASN A 225 19.93 1.99 14.62
CA ASN A 225 18.67 1.25 14.71
C ASN A 225 18.05 0.93 13.35
N GLN A 226 18.50 1.60 12.28
CA GLN A 226 18.11 1.23 10.91
C GLN A 226 18.74 -0.11 10.56
N ARG A 227 17.93 -1.15 10.43
CA ARG A 227 18.29 -2.30 9.60
C ARG A 227 18.44 -1.77 8.18
N ASP A 228 19.45 -2.23 7.44
CA ASP A 228 19.64 -1.92 6.02
C ASP A 228 18.37 -2.33 5.24
N GLU A 229 17.41 -1.42 5.14
CA GLU A 229 16.16 -1.65 4.44
C GLU A 229 16.27 -1.25 2.95
N THR A 230 17.36 -1.69 2.33
CA THR A 230 17.56 -1.50 0.89
C THR A 230 16.73 -2.49 0.09
N ILE A 231 16.30 -2.07 -1.09
CA ILE A 231 15.61 -2.92 -2.07
C ILE A 231 16.65 -3.35 -3.10
N GLU A 232 16.91 -4.64 -3.19
CA GLU A 232 17.71 -5.19 -4.28
C GLU A 232 16.81 -5.49 -5.47
N ILE A 233 17.31 -5.30 -6.68
CA ILE A 233 16.59 -5.59 -7.92
C ILE A 233 17.43 -6.56 -8.75
N LYS A 234 16.90 -7.76 -8.99
CA LYS A 234 17.60 -8.86 -9.68
C LYS A 234 18.25 -8.43 -11.00
N TYR A 235 17.56 -7.61 -11.77
CA TYR A 235 18.00 -7.20 -13.12
C TYR A 235 18.88 -5.94 -13.14
N ILE A 236 19.17 -5.37 -11.98
CA ILE A 236 20.11 -4.25 -11.80
C ILE A 236 21.08 -4.63 -10.67
N PRO A 237 21.94 -5.63 -10.90
CA PRO A 237 22.79 -6.20 -9.85
C PRO A 237 23.80 -5.18 -9.33
N LYS A 238 24.24 -5.38 -8.09
CA LYS A 238 25.22 -4.54 -7.38
C LYS A 238 24.73 -3.11 -7.05
N VAL A 239 23.49 -2.76 -7.35
CA VAL A 239 22.88 -1.50 -6.90
C VAL A 239 21.91 -1.82 -5.76
N LYS A 240 22.16 -1.25 -4.59
CA LYS A 240 21.24 -1.28 -3.45
C LYS A 240 20.42 -0.01 -3.47
N PHE A 241 19.12 -0.16 -3.67
CA PHE A 241 18.19 0.97 -3.78
C PHE A 241 17.65 1.32 -2.39
N GLU A 242 17.78 2.57 -1.99
CA GLU A 242 17.12 3.06 -0.79
C GLU A 242 15.64 3.33 -1.08
N LYS A 243 14.81 3.24 -0.07
CA LYS A 243 13.34 3.32 -0.19
C LYS A 243 12.83 4.67 -0.70
N ASP A 244 13.64 5.71 -0.61
CA ASP A 244 13.26 7.08 -0.99
C ASP A 244 13.97 7.57 -2.27
N TRP A 245 14.54 6.65 -3.06
CA TRP A 245 15.20 7.00 -4.30
C TRP A 245 14.26 7.10 -5.48
N VAL A 246 14.66 7.91 -6.44
CA VAL A 246 14.08 8.00 -7.77
C VAL A 246 15.05 7.37 -8.77
N VAL A 247 14.60 6.34 -9.46
CA VAL A 247 15.34 5.61 -10.50
C VAL A 247 14.77 5.97 -11.86
N MET A 248 15.59 6.47 -12.75
CA MET A 248 15.21 6.71 -14.14
C MET A 248 15.58 5.51 -15.00
N LEU A 249 14.59 4.91 -15.64
CA LEU A 249 14.74 3.83 -16.61
C LEU A 249 14.54 4.36 -18.03
N SER A 250 15.61 4.47 -18.78
CA SER A 250 15.58 5.12 -20.10
C SER A 250 16.03 4.20 -21.22
N GLY A 251 15.75 4.57 -22.45
CA GLY A 251 16.15 3.84 -23.67
C GLY A 251 15.36 4.28 -24.87
N VAL A 252 15.82 3.90 -26.06
CA VAL A 252 15.12 4.20 -27.32
C VAL A 252 13.73 3.57 -27.37
N SER A 253 12.87 4.07 -28.26
CA SER A 253 11.55 3.43 -28.49
C SER A 253 11.72 1.96 -28.89
N ASN A 254 10.80 1.13 -28.41
CA ASN A 254 10.76 -0.33 -28.69
C ASN A 254 11.96 -1.15 -28.18
N VAL A 255 12.81 -0.59 -27.29
CA VAL A 255 13.89 -1.37 -26.65
C VAL A 255 13.38 -2.38 -25.63
N GLY A 256 12.10 -2.28 -25.22
CA GLY A 256 11.49 -3.19 -24.26
C GLY A 256 11.37 -2.61 -22.84
N LYS A 257 11.38 -1.28 -22.64
CA LYS A 257 11.29 -0.62 -21.33
C LYS A 257 10.10 -1.11 -20.48
N THR A 258 8.89 -1.12 -21.06
CA THR A 258 7.68 -1.62 -20.36
C THR A 258 7.84 -3.08 -19.97
N SER A 259 8.38 -3.94 -20.85
CA SER A 259 8.64 -5.36 -20.52
C SER A 259 9.68 -5.47 -19.40
N PHE A 260 10.75 -4.69 -19.44
CA PHE A 260 11.75 -4.63 -18.38
C PHE A 260 11.11 -4.20 -17.05
N ALA A 261 10.32 -3.13 -17.05
CA ALA A 261 9.60 -2.67 -15.87
C ALA A 261 8.67 -3.75 -15.29
N MET A 262 8.01 -4.55 -16.12
CA MET A 262 7.17 -5.67 -15.66
C MET A 262 7.99 -6.85 -15.12
N ASN A 263 9.20 -7.09 -15.63
CA ASN A 263 10.14 -8.04 -15.00
C ASN A 263 10.60 -7.56 -13.62
N LEU A 264 10.85 -6.26 -13.44
CA LEU A 264 11.15 -5.69 -12.12
C LEU A 264 9.95 -5.87 -11.17
N ALA A 265 8.73 -5.59 -11.64
CA ALA A 265 7.51 -5.78 -10.85
C ALA A 265 7.32 -7.25 -10.44
N ASP A 266 7.53 -8.21 -11.34
CA ASP A 266 7.44 -9.64 -11.06
C ASP A 266 8.48 -10.08 -9.99
N ASP A 267 9.72 -9.63 -10.11
CA ASP A 267 10.76 -9.91 -9.12
C ASP A 267 10.44 -9.32 -7.74
N LEU A 268 10.03 -8.07 -7.70
CA LEU A 268 9.68 -7.36 -6.46
C LEU A 268 8.50 -8.02 -5.75
N THR A 269 7.42 -8.30 -6.49
CA THR A 269 6.20 -8.87 -5.91
C THR A 269 6.36 -10.33 -5.48
N LYS A 270 7.21 -11.12 -6.14
CA LYS A 270 7.61 -12.46 -5.66
C LYS A 270 8.29 -12.44 -4.30
N ARG A 271 8.95 -11.34 -3.97
CA ARG A 271 9.57 -11.10 -2.65
C ARG A 271 8.63 -10.40 -1.66
N GLY A 272 7.35 -10.28 -1.99
CA GLY A 272 6.35 -9.66 -1.14
C GLY A 272 6.48 -8.13 -1.04
N VAL A 273 7.13 -7.46 -2.01
CA VAL A 273 7.24 -5.99 -2.05
C VAL A 273 6.01 -5.40 -2.76
N PRO A 274 5.11 -4.70 -2.05
CA PRO A 274 3.92 -4.12 -2.66
C PRO A 274 4.28 -3.04 -3.69
N THR A 275 3.83 -3.24 -4.92
CA THR A 275 4.20 -2.42 -6.07
C THR A 275 2.97 -1.83 -6.75
N LEU A 276 2.96 -0.50 -6.94
CA LEU A 276 1.97 0.21 -7.75
C LEU A 276 2.54 0.49 -9.14
N VAL A 277 1.76 0.22 -10.18
CA VAL A 277 2.09 0.54 -11.57
C VAL A 277 1.12 1.59 -12.11
N LEU A 278 1.66 2.66 -12.67
CA LEU A 278 0.92 3.75 -13.32
C LEU A 278 1.20 3.72 -14.83
N PRO A 279 0.38 3.01 -15.63
CA PRO A 279 0.64 2.73 -17.04
C PRO A 279 0.05 3.80 -17.97
N PHE A 280 0.60 5.00 -17.96
CA PHE A 280 0.05 6.15 -18.70
C PHE A 280 0.13 6.02 -20.23
N GLU A 281 1.09 5.25 -20.78
CA GLU A 281 1.24 5.10 -22.22
C GLU A 281 0.21 4.17 -22.85
N ARG A 282 0.00 3.00 -22.24
CA ARG A 282 -0.73 1.89 -22.86
C ARG A 282 -2.01 1.46 -22.12
N GLY A 283 -2.26 2.07 -20.94
CA GLY A 283 -3.40 1.73 -20.11
C GLY A 283 -3.23 0.44 -19.30
N ILE A 284 -4.15 0.25 -18.35
CA ILE A 284 -4.09 -0.82 -17.33
C ILE A 284 -4.13 -2.22 -17.96
N GLU A 285 -5.09 -2.46 -18.88
CA GLU A 285 -5.28 -3.78 -19.46
C GLU A 285 -4.05 -4.23 -20.27
N SER A 286 -3.47 -3.34 -21.07
CA SER A 286 -2.33 -3.66 -21.92
C SER A 286 -1.07 -3.96 -21.10
N VAL A 287 -0.80 -3.17 -20.06
CA VAL A 287 0.39 -3.38 -19.20
C VAL A 287 0.16 -4.53 -18.22
N GLY A 288 -1.06 -4.69 -17.70
CA GLY A 288 -1.45 -5.85 -16.90
C GLY A 288 -1.30 -7.16 -17.69
N LYS A 289 -1.75 -7.19 -18.95
CA LYS A 289 -1.52 -8.32 -19.84
C LYS A 289 -0.03 -8.61 -20.01
N ARG A 290 0.81 -7.58 -20.20
CA ARG A 290 2.26 -7.74 -20.28
C ARG A 290 2.85 -8.29 -18.98
N PHE A 291 2.36 -7.87 -17.83
CA PHE A 291 2.77 -8.43 -16.55
C PHE A 291 2.45 -9.92 -16.44
N LEU A 292 1.24 -10.35 -16.83
CA LEU A 292 0.85 -11.77 -16.84
C LEU A 292 1.75 -12.58 -17.79
N GLN A 293 2.04 -12.07 -18.99
CA GLN A 293 2.94 -12.72 -19.93
C GLN A 293 4.34 -12.94 -19.35
N VAL A 294 4.87 -11.94 -18.65
CA VAL A 294 6.17 -12.02 -17.97
C VAL A 294 6.12 -13.00 -16.80
N LYS A 295 5.09 -12.91 -15.95
CA LYS A 295 4.95 -13.71 -14.73
C LYS A 295 4.82 -15.20 -15.04
N PHE A 296 3.96 -15.56 -15.99
CA PHE A 296 3.67 -16.96 -16.36
C PHE A 296 4.46 -17.46 -17.57
N GLU A 297 5.30 -16.60 -18.16
CA GLU A 297 6.13 -16.91 -19.33
C GLU A 297 5.32 -17.43 -20.53
N LYS A 298 4.09 -16.92 -20.68
CA LYS A 298 3.12 -17.29 -21.70
C LYS A 298 2.84 -16.15 -22.67
N THR A 299 2.62 -16.52 -23.93
CA THR A 299 2.13 -15.58 -24.97
C THR A 299 0.63 -15.32 -24.80
N THR A 300 0.09 -14.34 -25.54
CA THR A 300 -1.35 -14.11 -25.58
C THR A 300 -2.13 -15.33 -26.07
N ASP A 301 -1.60 -16.01 -27.09
CA ASP A 301 -2.27 -17.16 -27.69
C ASP A 301 -2.31 -18.34 -26.72
N GLU A 302 -1.22 -18.58 -25.99
CA GLU A 302 -1.16 -19.59 -24.94
C GLU A 302 -2.13 -19.32 -23.79
N PHE A 303 -2.37 -18.05 -23.43
CA PHE A 303 -3.42 -17.71 -22.47
C PHE A 303 -4.83 -17.99 -23.00
N SER A 304 -5.07 -17.80 -24.30
CA SER A 304 -6.38 -18.04 -24.91
C SER A 304 -6.77 -19.53 -24.98
N THR A 305 -5.80 -20.43 -24.80
CA THR A 305 -6.00 -21.89 -24.82
C THR A 305 -6.16 -22.51 -23.43
N LEU A 306 -6.05 -21.71 -22.35
CA LEU A 306 -6.20 -22.20 -20.97
C LEU A 306 -7.63 -22.66 -20.70
N ASN A 307 -7.78 -23.80 -20.03
CA ASN A 307 -9.06 -24.27 -19.53
C ASN A 307 -9.43 -23.60 -18.19
N ASP A 308 -10.66 -23.83 -17.71
CA ASP A 308 -11.20 -23.20 -16.49
C ASP A 308 -10.36 -23.51 -15.23
N SER A 309 -9.81 -24.71 -15.11
CA SER A 309 -8.97 -25.11 -13.97
C SER A 309 -7.63 -24.36 -13.98
N GLU A 310 -7.02 -24.22 -15.17
CA GLU A 310 -5.78 -23.48 -15.35
C GLU A 310 -5.99 -21.99 -15.10
N TRP A 311 -7.11 -21.41 -15.59
CA TRP A 311 -7.52 -20.05 -15.24
C TRP A 311 -7.74 -19.87 -13.74
N GLY A 312 -8.36 -20.85 -13.07
CA GLY A 312 -8.54 -20.84 -11.61
C GLY A 312 -7.19 -20.72 -10.86
N SER A 313 -6.17 -21.44 -11.33
CA SER A 313 -4.81 -21.38 -10.77
C SER A 313 -4.14 -20.02 -11.00
N VAL A 314 -4.25 -19.45 -12.21
CA VAL A 314 -3.75 -18.11 -12.54
C VAL A 314 -4.40 -17.05 -11.68
N ILE A 315 -5.74 -17.10 -11.55
CA ILE A 315 -6.50 -16.14 -10.72
C ILE A 315 -6.08 -16.22 -9.26
N LYS A 316 -5.95 -17.43 -8.72
CA LYS A 316 -5.54 -17.64 -7.32
C LYS A 316 -4.16 -17.02 -7.06
N GLU A 317 -3.16 -17.35 -7.89
CA GLU A 317 -1.80 -16.82 -7.74
C GLU A 317 -1.76 -15.29 -7.88
N CYS A 318 -2.51 -14.73 -8.85
CA CYS A 318 -2.58 -13.29 -9.04
C CYS A 318 -3.27 -12.56 -7.89
N SER A 319 -4.28 -13.16 -7.25
CA SER A 319 -4.98 -12.55 -6.11
C SER A 319 -4.09 -12.38 -4.86
N GLU A 320 -3.05 -13.19 -4.75
CA GLU A 320 -2.07 -13.13 -3.66
C GLU A 320 -0.84 -12.27 -4.01
N THR A 321 -0.71 -11.85 -5.29
CA THR A 321 0.43 -11.05 -5.75
C THR A 321 0.23 -9.57 -5.39
N PRO A 322 1.14 -8.93 -4.62
CA PRO A 322 0.98 -7.55 -4.16
C PRO A 322 1.33 -6.53 -5.25
N ILE A 323 0.62 -6.57 -6.36
CA ILE A 323 0.74 -5.61 -7.47
C ILE A 323 -0.59 -4.91 -7.71
N TYR A 324 -0.53 -3.60 -7.92
CA TYR A 324 -1.69 -2.74 -8.10
C TYR A 324 -1.50 -1.85 -9.32
N PHE A 325 -2.58 -1.61 -10.04
CA PHE A 325 -2.57 -0.76 -11.23
C PHE A 325 -3.55 0.39 -11.04
N ALA A 326 -3.14 1.60 -11.39
CA ALA A 326 -4.02 2.76 -11.39
C ALA A 326 -3.70 3.69 -12.58
N LEU A 327 -4.70 4.41 -13.06
CA LEU A 327 -4.56 5.40 -14.14
C LEU A 327 -5.23 6.71 -13.70
N PRO A 328 -4.64 7.44 -12.74
CA PRO A 328 -5.19 8.71 -12.28
C PRO A 328 -5.05 9.81 -13.32
N LYS A 329 -5.89 10.85 -13.21
CA LYS A 329 -5.68 12.11 -13.92
C LYS A 329 -4.44 12.83 -13.37
N ASN A 330 -3.79 13.69 -14.20
CA ASN A 330 -2.53 14.34 -13.81
C ASN A 330 -2.57 15.01 -12.42
N LYS A 331 -3.66 15.70 -12.06
CA LYS A 331 -3.81 16.36 -10.75
C LYS A 331 -3.98 15.40 -9.56
N GLU A 332 -4.28 14.13 -9.82
CA GLU A 332 -4.58 13.11 -8.82
C GLU A 332 -3.42 12.11 -8.62
N ILE A 333 -2.32 12.27 -9.34
CA ILE A 333 -1.21 11.30 -9.34
C ILE A 333 -0.60 11.17 -7.96
N LEU A 334 -0.19 12.28 -7.35
CA LEU A 334 0.45 12.27 -6.03
C LEU A 334 -0.51 11.75 -4.96
N SER A 335 -1.77 12.19 -4.97
CA SER A 335 -2.79 11.68 -4.03
C SER A 335 -3.08 10.19 -4.22
N THR A 336 -3.08 9.68 -5.47
CA THR A 336 -3.23 8.25 -5.75
C THR A 336 -2.05 7.44 -5.22
N ILE A 337 -0.82 7.94 -5.37
CA ILE A 337 0.38 7.30 -4.83
C ILE A 337 0.32 7.25 -3.30
N VAL A 338 0.02 8.36 -2.65
CA VAL A 338 -0.13 8.44 -1.18
C VAL A 338 -1.26 7.53 -0.71
N LYS A 339 -2.39 7.49 -1.44
CA LYS A 339 -3.50 6.58 -1.16
C LYS A 339 -3.08 5.11 -1.27
N SER A 340 -2.31 4.73 -2.29
CA SER A 340 -1.82 3.36 -2.44
C SER A 340 -0.85 2.96 -1.32
N LYS A 341 -0.02 3.90 -0.84
CA LYS A 341 0.82 3.69 0.35
C LYS A 341 -0.03 3.35 1.58
N ARG A 342 -1.10 4.10 1.79
CA ARG A 342 -2.02 3.90 2.93
C ARG A 342 -2.79 2.57 2.85
N LEU A 343 -3.29 2.22 1.65
CA LEU A 343 -4.15 1.04 1.46
C LEU A 343 -3.37 -0.26 1.41
N PHE A 344 -2.22 -0.26 0.75
CA PHE A 344 -1.50 -1.46 0.36
C PHE A 344 -0.06 -1.51 0.91
N ASP A 345 0.34 -0.51 1.70
CA ASP A 345 1.74 -0.29 2.11
C ASP A 345 2.70 -0.31 0.91
N THR A 346 2.31 0.34 -0.19
CA THR A 346 3.11 0.41 -1.42
C THR A 346 4.53 0.88 -1.11
N ARG A 347 5.52 0.10 -1.55
CA ARG A 347 6.95 0.37 -1.35
C ARG A 347 7.65 0.77 -2.62
N VAL A 348 7.13 0.36 -3.77
CA VAL A 348 7.66 0.69 -5.09
C VAL A 348 6.55 1.23 -5.97
N VAL A 349 6.82 2.31 -6.69
CA VAL A 349 5.93 2.87 -7.71
C VAL A 349 6.63 2.87 -9.06
N ILE A 350 6.03 2.25 -10.04
CA ILE A 350 6.51 2.23 -11.43
C ILE A 350 5.65 3.16 -12.27
N ILE A 351 6.25 4.18 -12.88
CA ILE A 351 5.56 5.13 -13.77
C ILE A 351 5.96 4.86 -15.21
N ASP A 352 5.05 4.39 -16.05
CA ASP A 352 5.28 4.06 -17.47
C ASP A 352 4.36 4.91 -18.38
N HIS A 353 4.81 6.04 -18.93
CA HIS A 353 6.11 6.72 -18.71
C HIS A 353 5.91 8.22 -18.43
N LEU A 354 6.98 8.87 -17.99
CA LEU A 354 7.00 10.27 -17.55
C LEU A 354 6.46 11.29 -18.58
N ASP A 355 6.74 11.10 -19.86
CA ASP A 355 6.32 12.05 -20.92
C ASP A 355 4.81 12.28 -21.00
N TYR A 356 3.99 11.34 -20.51
CA TYR A 356 2.54 11.50 -20.44
C TYR A 356 2.09 12.47 -19.37
N LEU A 357 2.84 12.58 -18.28
CA LEU A 357 2.52 13.48 -17.17
C LEU A 357 2.65 14.97 -17.58
N ILE A 358 3.46 15.23 -18.60
CA ILE A 358 3.83 16.60 -19.03
C ILE A 358 3.28 16.97 -20.41
N ARG A 359 2.47 16.11 -21.06
CA ARG A 359 1.98 16.34 -22.45
C ARG A 359 1.07 17.55 -22.63
N ASN A 360 0.34 17.94 -21.60
CA ASN A 360 -0.72 18.96 -21.68
C ASN A 360 -0.32 20.31 -21.08
N VAL A 361 0.97 20.55 -20.90
CA VAL A 361 1.45 21.81 -20.30
C VAL A 361 1.86 22.77 -21.41
N SER A 362 1.18 23.91 -21.47
CA SER A 362 1.57 25.05 -22.30
C SER A 362 2.69 25.80 -21.60
N GLY A 363 3.96 25.56 -21.95
CA GLY A 363 5.08 26.25 -21.34
C GLY A 363 6.43 25.55 -21.52
N ASN A 364 7.40 25.89 -20.68
CA ASN A 364 8.73 25.29 -20.70
C ASN A 364 8.67 23.83 -20.20
N ARG A 365 8.79 22.87 -21.12
CA ARG A 365 8.75 21.42 -20.85
C ARG A 365 9.83 20.97 -19.84
N GLU A 366 11.01 21.60 -19.89
CA GLU A 366 12.10 21.25 -18.97
C GLU A 366 11.78 21.61 -17.52
N ALA A 367 11.19 22.80 -17.34
CA ALA A 367 10.75 23.23 -16.00
C ALA A 367 9.66 22.31 -15.45
N GLU A 368 8.74 21.84 -16.28
CA GLU A 368 7.67 20.96 -15.85
C GLU A 368 8.19 19.55 -15.49
N ILE A 369 9.15 19.02 -16.26
CA ILE A 369 9.84 17.77 -15.91
C ILE A 369 10.50 17.92 -14.53
N SER A 370 11.24 19.00 -14.32
CA SER A 370 11.93 19.27 -13.06
C SER A 370 10.94 19.36 -11.89
N ASN A 371 9.86 20.15 -12.05
CA ASN A 371 8.83 20.30 -11.02
C ASN A 371 8.16 18.95 -10.68
N THR A 372 7.86 18.14 -11.70
CA THR A 372 7.25 16.81 -11.51
C THR A 372 8.20 15.88 -10.76
N LEU A 373 9.48 15.82 -11.18
CA LEU A 373 10.48 14.97 -10.50
C LEU A 373 10.71 15.42 -9.05
N GLN A 374 10.78 16.73 -8.79
CA GLN A 374 10.91 17.25 -7.42
C GLN A 374 9.69 16.93 -6.56
N ALA A 375 8.48 17.00 -7.12
CA ALA A 375 7.27 16.61 -6.40
C ALA A 375 7.26 15.10 -6.08
N LEU A 376 7.65 14.24 -7.02
CA LEU A 376 7.79 12.80 -6.80
C LEU A 376 8.88 12.49 -5.77
N LYS A 377 10.01 13.21 -5.81
CA LYS A 377 11.09 13.05 -4.84
C LYS A 377 10.66 13.39 -3.41
N ARG A 378 9.89 14.47 -3.21
CA ARG A 378 9.32 14.79 -1.90
C ARG A 378 8.41 13.67 -1.39
N VAL A 379 7.55 13.12 -2.25
CA VAL A 379 6.71 11.97 -1.89
C VAL A 379 7.54 10.72 -1.59
N ALA A 380 8.64 10.50 -2.33
CA ALA A 380 9.58 9.41 -2.07
C ALA A 380 10.17 9.52 -0.66
N GLU A 381 10.70 10.69 -0.31
CA GLU A 381 11.33 10.98 0.98
C GLU A 381 10.34 10.90 2.15
N GLU A 382 9.14 11.49 1.97
CA GLU A 382 8.10 11.57 3.02
C GLU A 382 7.47 10.20 3.32
N HIS A 383 7.20 9.42 2.26
CA HIS A 383 6.47 8.16 2.40
C HIS A 383 7.34 6.91 2.27
N LYS A 384 8.65 7.07 2.11
CA LYS A 384 9.64 5.97 1.93
C LYS A 384 9.25 5.04 0.78
N ILE A 385 9.04 5.62 -0.40
CA ILE A 385 8.65 4.94 -1.63
C ILE A 385 9.78 5.03 -2.65
N LEU A 386 10.24 3.89 -3.16
CA LEU A 386 11.14 3.82 -4.30
C LEU A 386 10.37 4.07 -5.60
N PHE A 387 10.77 5.06 -6.37
CA PHE A 387 10.21 5.31 -7.70
C PHE A 387 11.07 4.73 -8.80
N ILE A 388 10.45 4.03 -9.76
CA ILE A 388 11.05 3.60 -11.01
C ILE A 388 10.28 4.29 -12.14
N ILE A 389 10.91 5.27 -12.78
CA ILE A 389 10.27 6.13 -13.78
C ILE A 389 10.81 5.78 -15.14
N VAL A 390 9.93 5.35 -16.04
CA VAL A 390 10.28 5.07 -17.44
C VAL A 390 10.27 6.36 -18.24
N SER A 391 11.31 6.58 -19.04
CA SER A 391 11.45 7.75 -19.93
C SER A 391 11.97 7.35 -21.31
N HIS A 392 11.63 8.14 -22.33
CA HIS A 392 12.22 8.02 -23.65
C HIS A 392 13.47 8.91 -23.79
N ILE A 393 14.46 8.41 -24.53
CA ILE A 393 15.53 9.26 -25.06
C ILE A 393 15.13 9.77 -26.46
N ARG A 394 15.65 10.92 -26.85
CA ARG A 394 15.52 11.38 -28.24
C ARG A 394 16.18 10.39 -29.19
N LYS A 395 15.62 10.26 -30.40
CA LYS A 395 16.28 9.46 -31.46
C LYS A 395 17.72 9.92 -31.61
N ILE A 396 18.64 8.97 -31.47
CA ILE A 396 20.05 9.22 -31.79
C ILE A 396 20.08 9.38 -33.29
N GLU A 397 20.34 10.61 -33.79
CA GLU A 397 20.60 10.81 -35.19
C GLU A 397 21.91 10.09 -35.53
N SER A 398 21.78 8.95 -36.19
CA SER A 398 22.91 8.28 -36.82
C SER A 398 23.35 9.15 -37.97
N GLY A 399 24.34 10.01 -37.72
CA GLY A 399 25.16 10.53 -38.84
C GLY A 399 25.64 9.34 -39.64
N ASN A 400 25.99 9.52 -40.92
CA ASN A 400 26.36 8.55 -41.96
C ASN A 400 27.34 7.40 -41.59
N SER A 401 27.45 7.00 -40.33
CA SER A 401 28.28 5.90 -39.86
C SER A 401 27.41 4.68 -39.53
N MET A 402 27.72 3.54 -40.14
CA MET A 402 27.07 2.25 -39.91
C MET A 402 27.22 1.70 -38.49
N VAL A 403 27.90 2.42 -37.60
CA VAL A 403 28.12 2.00 -36.21
C VAL A 403 27.11 2.74 -35.34
N LYS A 404 26.08 2.01 -34.86
CA LYS A 404 25.18 2.48 -33.81
C LYS A 404 26.00 2.67 -32.55
N ARG A 405 26.34 3.92 -32.17
CA ARG A 405 26.99 4.18 -30.87
C ARG A 405 26.07 3.83 -29.72
N LYS A 406 26.65 3.38 -28.61
CA LYS A 406 25.88 3.17 -27.37
C LYS A 406 25.32 4.51 -26.88
N PRO A 407 24.06 4.54 -26.40
CA PRO A 407 23.50 5.73 -25.79
C PRO A 407 24.32 6.17 -24.57
N THR A 408 24.48 7.46 -24.42
CA THR A 408 25.18 8.10 -23.29
C THR A 408 24.21 8.98 -22.48
N MET A 409 24.66 9.52 -21.36
CA MET A 409 23.88 10.52 -20.61
C MET A 409 23.48 11.72 -21.46
N GLU A 410 24.28 12.05 -22.50
CA GLU A 410 23.99 13.16 -23.38
C GLU A 410 22.74 12.94 -24.24
N ASP A 411 22.36 11.71 -24.48
CA ASP A 411 21.16 11.35 -25.24
C ASP A 411 19.88 11.53 -24.42
N LEU A 412 19.99 11.66 -23.10
CA LEU A 412 18.93 12.12 -22.21
C LEU A 412 18.67 13.64 -22.34
N LYS A 413 19.43 14.35 -23.18
CA LYS A 413 19.29 15.78 -23.44
C LYS A 413 17.94 16.12 -24.05
N GLY A 414 17.15 16.69 -23.26
CA GLY A 414 15.84 17.29 -23.44
C GLY A 414 15.37 17.87 -22.13
N SER A 415 16.03 17.46 -21.06
CA SER A 415 15.94 18.03 -19.72
C SER A 415 17.15 17.52 -18.92
N SER A 416 17.99 18.42 -18.47
CA SER A 416 19.10 18.11 -17.55
C SER A 416 18.59 17.45 -16.25
N SER A 417 17.36 17.74 -15.87
CA SER A 417 16.68 17.16 -14.72
C SER A 417 16.51 15.63 -14.80
N LEU A 418 16.39 15.03 -15.99
CA LEU A 418 16.24 13.58 -16.15
C LEU A 418 17.45 12.77 -15.68
N TYR A 419 18.61 13.38 -15.57
CA TYR A 419 19.79 12.72 -15.02
C TYR A 419 20.35 13.40 -13.77
N GLN A 420 20.04 14.68 -13.52
CA GLN A 420 20.52 15.40 -12.33
C GLN A 420 19.71 15.00 -11.09
N ASP A 421 18.38 14.99 -11.20
CA ASP A 421 17.48 14.78 -10.07
C ASP A 421 17.41 13.31 -9.58
N PRO A 422 17.35 12.25 -10.46
CA PRO A 422 17.32 10.87 -10.00
C PRO A 422 18.63 10.45 -9.32
N GLU A 423 18.54 9.56 -8.33
CA GLU A 423 19.69 8.94 -7.66
C GLU A 423 20.38 7.91 -8.54
N VAL A 424 19.58 7.20 -9.37
CA VAL A 424 20.08 6.16 -10.29
C VAL A 424 19.51 6.41 -11.69
N VAL A 425 20.36 6.26 -12.69
CA VAL A 425 19.96 6.31 -14.11
C VAL A 425 20.37 5.01 -14.79
N VAL A 426 19.40 4.29 -15.28
CA VAL A 426 19.55 3.01 -15.99
C VAL A 426 19.19 3.22 -17.46
N MET A 427 20.08 2.83 -18.34
CA MET A 427 19.90 2.89 -19.78
C MET A 427 19.77 1.49 -20.36
N LEU A 428 18.65 1.21 -21.02
CA LEU A 428 18.45 -0.03 -21.76
C LEU A 428 18.90 0.11 -23.19
N THR A 429 19.70 -0.85 -23.63
CA THR A 429 20.06 -1.02 -25.05
C THR A 429 19.75 -2.43 -25.50
N ARG A 430 19.56 -2.62 -26.79
CA ARG A 430 19.23 -3.90 -27.38
C ARG A 430 20.20 -4.19 -28.51
N PRO A 431 21.29 -4.94 -28.23
CA PRO A 431 22.31 -5.27 -29.22
C PRO A 431 21.72 -6.09 -30.36
N ASP A 432 20.84 -7.03 -30.06
CA ASP A 432 20.09 -7.85 -31.02
C ASP A 432 18.66 -8.15 -30.50
N GLU A 433 17.93 -9.00 -31.19
CA GLU A 433 16.53 -9.31 -30.84
C GLU A 433 16.40 -10.15 -29.56
N THR A 434 17.45 -10.85 -29.15
CA THR A 434 17.45 -11.82 -28.05
C THR A 434 18.14 -11.29 -26.80
N LEU A 435 18.80 -10.14 -26.85
CA LEU A 435 19.56 -9.57 -25.76
C LEU A 435 19.07 -8.20 -25.34
N VAL A 436 19.15 -7.92 -24.05
CA VAL A 436 18.98 -6.57 -23.50
C VAL A 436 20.19 -6.26 -22.59
N GLU A 437 20.83 -5.13 -22.85
CA GLU A 437 21.87 -4.60 -21.98
C GLU A 437 21.28 -3.59 -21.01
N VAL A 438 21.63 -3.72 -19.76
CA VAL A 438 21.27 -2.82 -18.65
C VAL A 438 22.51 -2.05 -18.25
N ASN A 439 22.59 -0.80 -18.62
CA ASN A 439 23.73 0.08 -18.33
C ASN A 439 23.35 1.06 -17.23
N VAL A 440 23.99 0.98 -16.06
CA VAL A 440 23.82 1.94 -14.97
C VAL A 440 24.77 3.12 -15.25
N LEU A 441 24.22 4.24 -15.69
CA LEU A 441 24.98 5.43 -16.08
C LEU A 441 25.21 6.41 -14.91
N LYS A 442 24.37 6.34 -13.88
CA LYS A 442 24.51 7.14 -12.65
C LYS A 442 24.11 6.27 -11.46
N ASN A 443 24.93 6.25 -10.45
CA ASN A 443 24.69 5.61 -9.15
C ASN A 443 25.60 6.25 -8.11
N LYS A 444 25.27 6.17 -6.83
CA LYS A 444 26.17 6.56 -5.71
C LYS A 444 27.31 5.56 -5.49
N GLY A 445 27.30 4.41 -6.16
CA GLY A 445 28.34 3.37 -6.13
C GLY A 445 28.92 3.10 -7.52
N ASP A 446 29.27 1.83 -7.76
CA ASP A 446 29.91 1.40 -9.01
C ASP A 446 28.99 1.51 -10.21
N MET A 447 29.54 1.89 -11.37
CA MET A 447 28.87 1.78 -12.66
C MET A 447 28.78 0.31 -13.06
N VAL A 448 27.59 -0.13 -13.44
CA VAL A 448 27.34 -1.54 -13.77
C VAL A 448 26.82 -1.64 -15.19
N ASN A 449 27.39 -2.57 -15.95
CA ASN A 449 26.87 -2.98 -17.24
C ASN A 449 26.61 -4.49 -17.18
N THR A 450 25.37 -4.90 -17.46
CA THR A 450 24.98 -6.31 -17.42
C THR A 450 24.11 -6.63 -18.62
N THR A 451 24.35 -7.79 -19.23
CA THR A 451 23.56 -8.28 -20.37
C THR A 451 22.69 -9.44 -19.94
N PHE A 452 21.45 -9.45 -20.40
CA PHE A 452 20.46 -10.50 -20.13
C PHE A 452 19.88 -11.01 -21.45
N GLY A 453 19.41 -12.25 -21.42
CA GLY A 453 18.57 -12.79 -22.47
C GLY A 453 17.17 -12.19 -22.43
N PHE A 454 16.58 -11.95 -23.59
CA PHE A 454 15.24 -11.37 -23.73
C PHE A 454 14.36 -12.24 -24.64
N ASP A 455 13.33 -12.84 -24.05
CA ASP A 455 12.30 -13.55 -24.83
C ASP A 455 11.24 -12.55 -25.34
N TYR A 456 11.33 -12.18 -26.60
CA TYR A 456 10.44 -11.20 -27.21
C TYR A 456 8.97 -11.66 -27.28
N ARG A 457 8.68 -12.97 -27.21
CA ARG A 457 7.31 -13.52 -27.30
C ARG A 457 6.48 -13.15 -26.08
N CYS A 458 7.02 -13.35 -24.90
CA CYS A 458 6.36 -13.04 -23.62
C CYS A 458 6.98 -11.83 -22.89
N GLY A 459 8.13 -11.32 -23.35
CA GLY A 459 8.83 -10.19 -22.73
C GLY A 459 9.63 -10.57 -21.49
N LYS A 460 9.89 -11.86 -21.24
CA LYS A 460 10.67 -12.33 -20.09
C LYS A 460 12.15 -12.07 -20.25
N ILE A 461 12.80 -11.69 -19.16
CA ILE A 461 14.25 -11.46 -19.06
C ILE A 461 14.84 -12.58 -18.20
N ARG A 462 15.96 -13.16 -18.65
CA ARG A 462 16.66 -14.26 -18.00
C ARG A 462 18.17 -13.99 -17.95
N GLY A 463 18.88 -14.63 -17.02
CA GLY A 463 20.33 -14.66 -17.03
C GLY A 463 20.88 -15.30 -18.31
N ILE A 464 22.05 -14.89 -18.78
CA ILE A 464 22.67 -15.47 -20.00
C ILE A 464 22.92 -16.96 -19.84
N ASP A 465 23.30 -17.40 -18.62
CA ASP A 465 23.54 -18.81 -18.31
C ASP A 465 22.27 -19.67 -18.36
N GLU A 466 21.11 -19.05 -18.08
CA GLU A 466 19.78 -19.67 -18.20
C GLU A 466 19.29 -19.72 -19.67
N PHE A 467 19.97 -18.97 -20.57
CA PHE A 467 19.58 -18.83 -21.98
C PHE A 467 20.18 -19.93 -22.90
N GLY A 468 21.15 -20.71 -22.40
CA GLY A 468 21.88 -21.74 -23.17
C GLY A 468 20.99 -22.86 -23.71
N GLU A 469 19.79 -23.09 -23.21
CA GLU A 469 18.82 -24.08 -23.70
C GLU A 469 17.78 -23.54 -24.68
N PHE A 470 17.73 -22.21 -24.86
CA PHE A 470 16.77 -21.56 -25.76
C PHE A 470 17.40 -21.31 -27.17
N ARG A 471 17.65 -22.37 -27.91
CA ARG A 471 17.80 -22.23 -29.35
C ARG A 471 16.47 -21.79 -29.94
N LEU A 472 16.44 -20.58 -30.54
CA LEU A 472 15.31 -20.13 -31.35
C LEU A 472 14.92 -21.28 -32.30
N PRO A 473 13.62 -21.63 -32.40
CA PRO A 473 13.21 -22.48 -33.50
C PRO A 473 13.65 -21.79 -34.80
N GLU A 474 14.37 -22.49 -35.66
CA GLU A 474 14.70 -21.98 -36.98
C GLU A 474 13.43 -21.48 -37.63
N ILE A 475 13.32 -20.15 -37.80
CA ILE A 475 12.27 -19.59 -38.62
C ILE A 475 12.61 -20.04 -40.03
N LYS A 476 11.99 -21.13 -40.49
CA LYS A 476 11.92 -21.44 -41.88
C LYS A 476 11.17 -20.32 -42.56
N VAL A 477 11.89 -19.29 -43.01
CA VAL A 477 11.40 -18.32 -43.97
C VAL A 477 11.02 -19.16 -45.18
N LYS A 478 9.74 -19.46 -45.36
CA LYS A 478 9.23 -19.95 -46.65
C LYS A 478 9.57 -18.89 -47.67
N GLY A 479 10.49 -19.25 -48.55
CA GLY A 479 10.99 -18.39 -49.60
C GLY A 479 9.82 -17.85 -50.43
N VAL A 480 9.74 -16.54 -50.48
CA VAL A 480 9.06 -15.82 -51.53
C VAL A 480 10.10 -15.67 -52.66
N HIS A 481 10.37 -16.78 -53.31
CA HIS A 481 11.01 -16.83 -54.62
C HIS A 481 10.47 -18.08 -55.33
N ASP A 482 9.40 -17.83 -56.07
CA ASP A 482 9.04 -18.57 -57.31
C ASP A 482 7.65 -18.09 -57.80
N GLN A 483 7.60 -16.85 -58.27
CA GLN A 483 6.59 -16.43 -59.22
C GLN A 483 7.11 -15.18 -59.95
N PHE A 484 8.12 -15.34 -60.79
CA PHE A 484 8.39 -14.53 -61.99
C PHE A 484 9.38 -15.33 -62.88
N ASN A 485 8.81 -16.21 -63.68
CA ASN A 485 9.25 -16.58 -65.01
C ASN A 485 8.03 -16.99 -65.83
#